data_51827fed98c20a2fedba89804bed9569
#
_entry.id   51827fed98c20a2fedba89804bed9569
#
_cell.length_a   1.000
_cell.length_b   1.000
_cell.length_c   1.000
_cell.angle_alpha   90.00
_cell.angle_beta   90.00
_cell.angle_gamma   90.00
#
_symmetry.space_group_name_H-M   'P 1'
#
loop_
_entity.id
_entity.type
_entity.pdbx_description
1 polymer ?
#
loop_
_entity_poly.entity_id
_entity_poly.type
_entity_poly.pdbx_seq_one_letter_code
_entity_poly.pdbx_strand_id
1 'polypeptide(L)'
;MFGSVTLNRQMGGLNAAAVESGLKLGAKVIWLPTQSARNNLEKQKGDLSKAVEVIRDGKIVPELQDIFQLIKDFDVVLGTGHLSPEEIFRVVEAARNAGVRKIVVTHPEWWMVGMSLEDQVRLVQDYDIILEHCFAQPMGGGKYKSNLPLNLEAIQACGYKNVMVSTDGGQVENPFWEAALEQYIQYLADHGISEEQIFYMTHEIQTRLLNL
;
A
#
# COMPACT_ATOMS: atom_id res chain seq x y z
N MET A 1 -4.69 9.20 -15.23
CA MET A 1 -5.17 7.96 -14.51
C MET A 1 -4.36 6.80 -15.03
N PHE A 2 -3.91 5.90 -14.16
CA PHE A 2 -3.09 4.74 -14.51
C PHE A 2 -3.80 3.46 -14.11
N GLY A 3 -3.60 2.38 -14.87
CA GLY A 3 -4.13 1.07 -14.55
C GLY A 3 -3.36 0.38 -13.43
N SER A 4 -4.01 -0.54 -12.74
CA SER A 4 -3.41 -1.43 -11.75
C SER A 4 -4.00 -2.83 -11.83
N VAL A 5 -3.29 -3.80 -11.25
CA VAL A 5 -3.78 -5.17 -11.07
C VAL A 5 -3.77 -5.48 -9.59
N THR A 6 -4.89 -5.97 -9.06
CA THR A 6 -4.99 -6.39 -7.65
C THR A 6 -5.16 -7.90 -7.58
N LEU A 7 -4.24 -8.58 -6.91
CA LEU A 7 -4.11 -10.03 -6.89
C LEU A 7 -5.09 -10.71 -5.91
N ASN A 8 -6.34 -10.27 -5.96
CA ASN A 8 -7.42 -10.92 -5.25
C ASN A 8 -7.85 -12.24 -5.94
N ARG A 9 -8.58 -13.07 -5.23
CA ARG A 9 -9.09 -14.36 -5.72
C ARG A 9 -9.82 -14.24 -7.07
N GLN A 10 -10.57 -13.15 -7.29
CA GLN A 10 -11.32 -12.89 -8.52
C GLN A 10 -10.42 -12.74 -9.76
N MET A 11 -9.15 -12.35 -9.55
CA MET A 11 -8.12 -12.29 -10.59
C MET A 11 -7.30 -13.59 -10.72
N GLY A 12 -7.71 -14.65 -10.01
CA GLY A 12 -6.98 -15.91 -9.93
C GLY A 12 -5.90 -15.94 -8.85
N GLY A 13 -5.95 -15.03 -7.87
CA GLY A 13 -4.97 -14.94 -6.79
C GLY A 13 -3.60 -14.45 -7.29
N LEU A 14 -2.52 -15.11 -6.88
CA LEU A 14 -1.15 -14.81 -7.30
C LEU A 14 -0.90 -15.33 -8.74
N ASN A 15 -1.53 -14.68 -9.69
CA ASN A 15 -1.58 -15.09 -11.09
C ASN A 15 -0.61 -14.25 -11.95
N ALA A 16 0.56 -14.79 -12.24
CA ALA A 16 1.59 -14.12 -13.05
C ALA A 16 1.11 -13.78 -14.47
N ALA A 17 0.24 -14.61 -15.09
CA ALA A 17 -0.30 -14.32 -16.42
C ALA A 17 -1.25 -13.10 -16.41
N ALA A 18 -2.03 -12.93 -15.35
CA ALA A 18 -2.86 -11.73 -15.18
C ALA A 18 -1.99 -10.48 -14.94
N VAL A 19 -0.91 -10.60 -14.17
CA VAL A 19 0.08 -9.52 -13.97
C VAL A 19 0.70 -9.13 -15.31
N GLU A 20 1.23 -10.08 -16.07
CA GLU A 20 1.86 -9.82 -17.37
C GLU A 20 0.91 -9.13 -18.34
N SER A 21 -0.34 -9.60 -18.41
CA SER A 21 -1.37 -9.00 -19.25
C SER A 21 -1.67 -7.55 -18.84
N GLY A 22 -1.83 -7.29 -17.53
CA GLY A 22 -2.05 -5.95 -17.02
C GLY A 22 -0.88 -5.00 -17.29
N LEU A 23 0.35 -5.48 -17.14
CA LEU A 23 1.57 -4.71 -17.43
C LEU A 23 1.69 -4.37 -18.92
N LYS A 24 1.40 -5.31 -19.82
CA LYS A 24 1.34 -5.07 -21.27
C LYS A 24 0.26 -4.04 -21.67
N LEU A 25 -0.81 -3.93 -20.87
CA LEU A 25 -1.86 -2.91 -21.03
C LEU A 25 -1.51 -1.57 -20.36
N GLY A 26 -0.33 -1.46 -19.74
CA GLY A 26 0.16 -0.21 -19.14
C GLY A 26 -0.15 -0.03 -17.67
N ALA A 27 -0.44 -1.09 -16.92
CA ALA A 27 -0.57 -1.01 -15.48
C ALA A 27 0.74 -0.52 -14.85
N LYS A 28 0.62 0.39 -13.88
CA LYS A 28 1.74 1.01 -13.15
C LYS A 28 1.90 0.48 -11.73
N VAL A 29 0.89 -0.21 -11.22
CA VAL A 29 0.90 -0.76 -9.85
C VAL A 29 0.35 -2.18 -9.88
N ILE A 30 1.06 -3.08 -9.20
CA ILE A 30 0.60 -4.43 -8.90
C ILE A 30 0.37 -4.52 -7.39
N TRP A 31 -0.90 -4.65 -7.01
CA TRP A 31 -1.29 -4.80 -5.61
C TRP A 31 -1.32 -6.28 -5.23
N LEU A 32 -0.63 -6.63 -4.17
CA LEU A 32 -0.85 -7.91 -3.49
C LEU A 32 -2.29 -7.99 -2.95
N PRO A 33 -2.74 -9.15 -2.48
CA PRO A 33 -4.13 -9.32 -2.08
C PRO A 33 -4.62 -8.24 -1.12
N THR A 34 -5.81 -7.70 -1.39
CA THR A 34 -6.53 -6.80 -0.51
C THR A 34 -7.66 -7.56 0.18
N GLN A 35 -8.87 -7.54 -0.35
CA GLN A 35 -10.03 -8.20 0.27
C GLN A 35 -9.88 -9.72 0.39
N SER A 36 -9.07 -10.35 -0.46
CA SER A 36 -8.78 -11.78 -0.39
C SER A 36 -7.50 -12.11 0.40
N ALA A 37 -6.78 -11.12 0.96
CA ALA A 37 -5.67 -11.39 1.84
C ALA A 37 -6.13 -12.20 3.06
N ARG A 38 -5.32 -13.18 3.49
CA ARG A 38 -5.62 -13.98 4.68
C ARG A 38 -5.89 -13.08 5.90
N ASN A 39 -5.00 -12.13 6.19
CA ASN A 39 -5.14 -11.16 7.26
C ASN A 39 -6.47 -10.37 7.18
N ASN A 40 -6.86 -9.93 5.97
CA ASN A 40 -8.13 -9.22 5.78
C ASN A 40 -9.33 -10.09 6.15
N LEU A 41 -9.35 -11.34 5.68
CA LEU A 41 -10.45 -12.26 5.98
C LEU A 41 -10.49 -12.65 7.46
N GLU A 42 -9.35 -12.83 8.11
CA GLU A 42 -9.28 -13.10 9.56
C GLU A 42 -9.89 -11.95 10.37
N LYS A 43 -9.51 -10.71 10.08
CA LYS A 43 -10.03 -9.52 10.77
C LYS A 43 -11.53 -9.30 10.53
N GLN A 44 -12.02 -9.64 9.34
CA GLN A 44 -13.44 -9.57 8.99
C GLN A 44 -14.24 -10.80 9.44
N LYS A 45 -13.61 -11.82 10.04
CA LYS A 45 -14.21 -13.10 10.38
C LYS A 45 -14.85 -13.79 9.16
N GLY A 46 -14.20 -13.64 8.02
CA GLY A 46 -14.62 -14.20 6.73
C GLY A 46 -14.21 -15.65 6.54
N ASP A 47 -14.51 -16.19 5.38
CA ASP A 47 -14.20 -17.57 4.98
C ASP A 47 -12.73 -17.68 4.53
N LEU A 48 -11.90 -18.23 5.41
CA LEU A 48 -10.45 -18.39 5.15
C LEU A 48 -10.14 -19.37 4.01
N SER A 49 -11.07 -20.23 3.60
CA SER A 49 -10.86 -21.10 2.43
C SER A 49 -10.77 -20.32 1.12
N LYS A 50 -11.14 -19.02 1.16
CA LYS A 50 -11.06 -18.08 0.05
C LYS A 50 -9.82 -17.20 0.10
N ALA A 51 -8.95 -17.38 1.08
CA ALA A 51 -7.76 -16.57 1.25
C ALA A 51 -6.77 -16.79 0.09
N VAL A 52 -6.11 -15.70 -0.31
CA VAL A 52 -4.91 -15.72 -1.11
C VAL A 52 -3.73 -15.52 -0.16
N GLU A 53 -2.93 -16.54 0.00
CA GLU A 53 -1.80 -16.54 0.93
C GLU A 53 -0.52 -16.18 0.21
N VAL A 54 0.28 -15.30 0.81
CA VAL A 54 1.63 -14.93 0.36
C VAL A 54 2.71 -15.72 1.10
N ILE A 55 2.35 -16.30 2.24
CA ILE A 55 3.21 -17.17 3.06
C ILE A 55 2.49 -18.49 3.29
N ARG A 56 3.19 -19.60 3.07
CA ARG A 56 2.73 -20.96 3.37
C ARG A 56 3.85 -21.73 4.05
N ASP A 57 3.55 -22.41 5.16
CA ASP A 57 4.54 -23.15 5.96
C ASP A 57 5.77 -22.29 6.35
N GLY A 58 5.50 -21.02 6.73
CA GLY A 58 6.54 -20.06 7.11
C GLY A 58 7.45 -19.58 5.98
N LYS A 59 7.12 -19.85 4.72
CA LYS A 59 7.90 -19.43 3.55
C LYS A 59 7.06 -18.62 2.57
N ILE A 60 7.70 -17.70 1.88
CA ILE A 60 7.11 -17.01 0.73
C ILE A 60 6.70 -18.05 -0.31
N VAL A 61 5.47 -17.95 -0.82
CA VAL A 61 4.99 -18.88 -1.84
C VAL A 61 5.73 -18.70 -3.17
N PRO A 62 6.06 -19.79 -3.89
CA PRO A 62 6.87 -19.68 -5.09
C PRO A 62 6.24 -18.86 -6.21
N GLU A 63 4.91 -18.75 -6.26
CA GLU A 63 4.17 -17.96 -7.23
C GLU A 63 4.55 -16.46 -7.22
N LEU A 64 5.06 -15.95 -6.09
CA LEU A 64 5.51 -14.56 -5.99
C LEU A 64 6.83 -14.31 -6.73
N GLN A 65 7.64 -15.32 -7.00
CA GLN A 65 8.94 -15.14 -7.68
C GLN A 65 8.74 -14.62 -9.11
N ASP A 66 7.84 -15.24 -9.87
CA ASP A 66 7.52 -14.81 -11.24
C ASP A 66 6.87 -13.41 -11.24
N ILE A 67 6.02 -13.13 -10.26
CA ILE A 67 5.38 -11.82 -10.10
C ILE A 67 6.42 -10.74 -9.79
N PHE A 68 7.37 -10.99 -8.87
CA PHE A 68 8.44 -10.04 -8.56
C PHE A 68 9.35 -9.80 -9.77
N GLN A 69 9.64 -10.85 -10.55
CA GLN A 69 10.41 -10.69 -11.77
C GLN A 69 9.71 -9.79 -12.79
N LEU A 70 8.40 -9.99 -13.02
CA LEU A 70 7.60 -9.13 -13.90
C LEU A 70 7.57 -7.68 -13.40
N ILE A 71 7.34 -7.44 -12.11
CA ILE A 71 7.33 -6.10 -11.51
C ILE A 71 8.68 -5.40 -11.71
N LYS A 72 9.77 -6.12 -11.50
CA LYS A 72 11.14 -5.63 -11.73
C LYS A 72 11.38 -5.28 -13.19
N ASP A 73 11.05 -6.18 -14.11
CA ASP A 73 11.33 -6.03 -15.54
C ASP A 73 10.55 -4.86 -16.17
N PHE A 74 9.33 -4.64 -15.72
CA PHE A 74 8.51 -3.50 -16.14
C PHE A 74 8.74 -2.22 -15.33
N ASP A 75 9.56 -2.26 -14.28
CA ASP A 75 9.86 -1.15 -13.37
C ASP A 75 8.62 -0.45 -12.82
N VAL A 76 7.66 -1.23 -12.35
CA VAL A 76 6.39 -0.76 -11.78
C VAL A 76 6.37 -0.92 -10.26
N VAL A 77 5.34 -0.39 -9.63
CA VAL A 77 5.16 -0.41 -8.18
C VAL A 77 4.58 -1.74 -7.71
N LEU A 78 5.17 -2.30 -6.66
CA LEU A 78 4.58 -3.34 -5.82
C LEU A 78 3.87 -2.69 -4.64
N GLY A 79 2.55 -2.84 -4.54
CA GLY A 79 1.76 -2.46 -3.35
C GLY A 79 1.48 -3.66 -2.46
N THR A 80 1.61 -3.51 -1.14
CA THR A 80 1.46 -4.65 -0.21
C THR A 80 0.01 -5.06 0.06
N GLY A 81 -0.97 -4.23 -0.32
CA GLY A 81 -2.39 -4.54 -0.06
C GLY A 81 -2.71 -4.68 1.43
N HIS A 82 -3.54 -5.66 1.79
CA HIS A 82 -4.02 -5.87 3.15
C HIS A 82 -3.29 -7.01 3.88
N LEU A 83 -2.02 -7.20 3.58
CA LEU A 83 -1.19 -8.18 4.30
C LEU A 83 -1.02 -7.77 5.77
N SER A 84 -0.76 -8.75 6.64
CA SER A 84 -0.38 -8.48 8.03
C SER A 84 1.02 -7.84 8.10
N PRO A 85 1.37 -7.15 9.20
CA PRO A 85 2.71 -6.59 9.37
C PRO A 85 3.82 -7.64 9.19
N GLU A 86 3.66 -8.84 9.72
CA GLU A 86 4.63 -9.93 9.55
C GLU A 86 4.77 -10.33 8.06
N GLU A 87 3.67 -10.51 7.36
CA GLU A 87 3.67 -10.81 5.92
C GLU A 87 4.33 -9.69 5.12
N ILE A 88 4.09 -8.42 5.47
CA ILE A 88 4.69 -7.25 4.81
C ILE A 88 6.21 -7.30 4.93
N PHE A 89 6.79 -7.49 6.13
CA PHE A 89 8.23 -7.61 6.30
C PHE A 89 8.83 -8.71 5.42
N ARG A 90 8.22 -9.90 5.43
CA ARG A 90 8.69 -11.05 4.65
C ARG A 90 8.61 -10.82 3.14
N VAL A 91 7.52 -10.22 2.69
CA VAL A 91 7.31 -9.91 1.27
C VAL A 91 8.25 -8.80 0.81
N VAL A 92 8.42 -7.73 1.59
CA VAL A 92 9.33 -6.62 1.26
C VAL A 92 10.77 -7.12 1.15
N GLU A 93 11.24 -7.92 2.11
CA GLU A 93 12.56 -8.54 2.05
C GLU A 93 12.73 -9.41 0.79
N ALA A 94 11.77 -10.29 0.51
CA ALA A 94 11.82 -11.17 -0.65
C ALA A 94 11.77 -10.38 -1.98
N ALA A 95 10.94 -9.35 -2.07
CA ALA A 95 10.84 -8.50 -3.25
C ALA A 95 12.15 -7.70 -3.48
N ARG A 96 12.76 -7.16 -2.42
CA ARG A 96 14.07 -6.49 -2.51
C ARG A 96 15.16 -7.46 -2.98
N ASN A 97 15.21 -8.67 -2.44
CA ASN A 97 16.16 -9.71 -2.86
C ASN A 97 15.95 -10.13 -4.33
N ALA A 98 14.71 -10.08 -4.83
CA ALA A 98 14.40 -10.32 -6.24
C ALA A 98 14.74 -9.10 -7.15
N GLY A 99 15.07 -7.94 -6.57
CA GLY A 99 15.44 -6.72 -7.28
C GLY A 99 14.27 -5.77 -7.59
N VAL A 100 13.13 -5.91 -6.95
CA VAL A 100 12.02 -4.96 -7.03
C VAL A 100 12.43 -3.65 -6.36
N ARG A 101 12.38 -2.53 -7.10
CA ARG A 101 12.87 -1.23 -6.62
C ARG A 101 11.80 -0.34 -6.01
N LYS A 102 10.56 -0.46 -6.47
CA LYS A 102 9.44 0.39 -6.09
C LYS A 102 8.45 -0.39 -5.25
N ILE A 103 8.50 -0.21 -3.94
CA ILE A 103 7.61 -0.90 -3.00
C ILE A 103 6.86 0.15 -2.19
N VAL A 104 5.55 0.01 -2.17
CA VAL A 104 4.62 0.85 -1.40
C VAL A 104 3.91 -0.03 -0.37
N VAL A 105 4.03 0.34 0.90
CA VAL A 105 3.26 -0.27 1.98
C VAL A 105 1.94 0.46 2.09
N THR A 106 0.86 -0.23 1.77
CA THR A 106 -0.49 0.31 1.66
C THR A 106 -1.07 0.60 3.03
N HIS A 107 -1.52 1.84 3.28
CA HIS A 107 -2.21 2.32 4.50
C HIS A 107 -1.87 1.52 5.79
N PRO A 108 -0.59 1.52 6.21
CA PRO A 108 -0.12 0.70 7.33
C PRO A 108 -0.87 0.97 8.64
N GLU A 109 -1.37 2.19 8.84
CA GLU A 109 -2.11 2.63 10.03
C GLU A 109 -3.54 2.11 10.10
N TRP A 110 -4.11 1.63 8.97
CA TRP A 110 -5.48 1.15 8.97
C TRP A 110 -5.65 -0.07 9.87
N TRP A 111 -6.81 -0.16 10.53
CA TRP A 111 -7.16 -1.32 11.36
C TRP A 111 -7.01 -2.65 10.61
N MET A 112 -7.16 -2.61 9.29
CA MET A 112 -7.03 -3.78 8.42
C MET A 112 -5.59 -4.31 8.38
N VAL A 113 -4.60 -3.42 8.31
CA VAL A 113 -3.17 -3.77 8.39
C VAL A 113 -2.72 -3.76 9.85
N GLY A 114 -2.87 -2.63 10.54
CA GLY A 114 -2.59 -2.49 11.97
C GLY A 114 -1.11 -2.54 12.30
N MET A 115 -0.28 -1.96 11.44
CA MET A 115 1.17 -1.88 11.65
C MET A 115 1.50 -0.81 12.70
N SER A 116 2.33 -1.14 13.66
CA SER A 116 2.81 -0.20 14.67
C SER A 116 3.69 0.89 14.05
N LEU A 117 3.77 2.05 14.68
CA LEU A 117 4.68 3.11 14.24
C LEU A 117 6.15 2.66 14.28
N GLU A 118 6.53 1.87 15.28
CA GLU A 118 7.87 1.28 15.39
C GLU A 118 8.21 0.39 14.18
N ASP A 119 7.27 -0.46 13.76
CA ASP A 119 7.45 -1.31 12.59
C ASP A 119 7.51 -0.51 11.28
N GLN A 120 6.75 0.57 11.17
CA GLN A 120 6.83 1.49 10.02
C GLN A 120 8.22 2.13 9.92
N VAL A 121 8.74 2.66 11.03
CA VAL A 121 10.09 3.24 11.10
C VAL A 121 11.13 2.19 10.72
N ARG A 122 11.04 0.98 11.26
CA ARG A 122 11.96 -0.12 10.95
C ARG A 122 11.94 -0.49 9.47
N LEU A 123 10.75 -0.61 8.86
CA LEU A 123 10.63 -0.91 7.42
C LEU A 123 11.31 0.15 6.54
N VAL A 124 11.11 1.42 6.86
CA VAL A 124 11.73 2.53 6.13
C VAL A 124 13.26 2.49 6.27
N GLN A 125 13.77 2.22 7.48
CA GLN A 125 15.21 2.18 7.73
C GLN A 125 15.90 0.99 7.06
N ASP A 126 15.23 -0.17 7.05
CA ASP A 126 15.84 -1.42 6.60
C ASP A 126 15.70 -1.62 5.07
N TYR A 127 14.65 -1.08 4.42
CA TYR A 127 14.28 -1.50 3.07
C TYR A 127 14.05 -0.38 2.04
N ASP A 128 14.25 0.90 2.39
CA ASP A 128 14.03 2.05 1.46
C ASP A 128 12.67 1.95 0.73
N ILE A 129 11.59 1.78 1.48
CA ILE A 129 10.22 1.67 0.97
C ILE A 129 9.46 2.99 1.14
N ILE A 130 8.32 3.10 0.47
CA ILE A 130 7.36 4.19 0.67
C ILE A 130 6.16 3.68 1.46
N LEU A 131 5.78 4.43 2.51
CA LEU A 131 4.54 4.22 3.24
C LEU A 131 3.44 5.07 2.60
N GLU A 132 2.33 4.46 2.20
CA GLU A 132 1.16 5.18 1.72
C GLU A 132 0.20 5.44 2.88
N HIS A 133 0.13 6.69 3.34
CA HIS A 133 -0.79 7.09 4.39
C HIS A 133 -2.07 7.70 3.82
N CYS A 134 -3.21 7.09 4.13
CA CYS A 134 -4.50 7.48 3.59
C CYS A 134 -5.28 8.40 4.52
N PHE A 135 -6.08 9.32 3.95
CA PHE A 135 -6.87 10.30 4.71
C PHE A 135 -7.75 9.68 5.78
N ALA A 136 -8.46 8.63 5.42
CA ALA A 136 -9.44 8.00 6.29
C ALA A 136 -9.60 6.52 5.96
N GLN A 137 -10.17 5.79 6.90
CA GLN A 137 -10.52 4.38 6.74
C GLN A 137 -12.03 4.17 6.89
N PRO A 138 -12.66 3.36 6.02
CA PRO A 138 -14.07 3.02 6.14
C PRO A 138 -14.32 2.18 7.40
N MET A 139 -15.38 2.51 8.13
CA MET A 139 -15.78 1.82 9.36
C MET A 139 -17.08 1.02 9.19
N GLY A 140 -17.65 1.01 7.98
CA GLY A 140 -18.96 0.43 7.69
C GLY A 140 -20.13 1.32 8.12
N GLY A 141 -21.32 1.00 7.60
CA GLY A 141 -22.55 1.71 7.97
C GLY A 141 -22.57 3.19 7.59
N GLY A 142 -21.90 3.57 6.52
CA GLY A 142 -21.83 4.95 6.06
C GLY A 142 -20.91 5.86 6.90
N LYS A 143 -19.96 5.27 7.64
CA LYS A 143 -19.04 6.00 8.53
C LYS A 143 -17.59 5.76 8.14
N TYR A 144 -16.76 6.77 8.38
CA TYR A 144 -15.30 6.66 8.27
C TYR A 144 -14.62 7.19 9.54
N LYS A 145 -13.36 6.83 9.71
CA LYS A 145 -12.46 7.37 10.74
C LYS A 145 -11.31 8.09 10.05
N SER A 146 -11.12 9.36 10.36
CA SER A 146 -9.95 10.11 9.90
C SER A 146 -8.67 9.59 10.53
N ASN A 147 -7.60 9.47 9.73
CA ASN A 147 -6.28 9.02 10.15
C ASN A 147 -5.29 10.17 10.32
N LEU A 148 -5.69 11.42 10.11
CA LEU A 148 -4.78 12.57 10.06
C LEU A 148 -3.79 12.67 11.23
N PRO A 149 -4.18 12.47 12.50
CA PRO A 149 -3.21 12.48 13.60
C PRO A 149 -2.16 11.36 13.50
N LEU A 150 -2.56 10.15 13.15
CA LEU A 150 -1.65 9.00 12.98
C LEU A 150 -0.69 9.22 11.80
N ASN A 151 -1.21 9.80 10.72
CA ASN A 151 -0.42 10.13 9.54
C ASN A 151 0.64 11.18 9.86
N LEU A 152 0.29 12.21 10.64
CA LEU A 152 1.25 13.22 11.08
C LEU A 152 2.37 12.60 11.94
N GLU A 153 2.02 11.73 12.90
CA GLU A 153 3.01 11.01 13.71
C GLU A 153 3.95 10.18 12.83
N ALA A 154 3.42 9.47 11.83
CA ALA A 154 4.23 8.68 10.90
C ALA A 154 5.15 9.55 10.04
N ILE A 155 4.66 10.69 9.52
CA ILE A 155 5.48 11.65 8.76
C ILE A 155 6.65 12.16 9.61
N GLN A 156 6.39 12.48 10.89
CA GLN A 156 7.41 12.97 11.81
C GLN A 156 8.45 11.89 12.18
N ALA A 157 8.01 10.65 12.36
CA ALA A 157 8.87 9.54 12.76
C ALA A 157 9.65 8.92 11.58
N CYS A 158 9.01 8.73 10.43
CA CYS A 158 9.60 8.07 9.25
C CYS A 158 10.28 9.05 8.30
N GLY A 159 9.98 10.36 8.43
CA GLY A 159 10.43 11.41 7.52
C GLY A 159 9.58 11.51 6.25
N TYR A 160 9.29 12.75 5.84
CA TYR A 160 8.42 13.07 4.70
C TYR A 160 8.86 12.45 3.37
N LYS A 161 10.15 12.11 3.22
CA LYS A 161 10.68 11.48 1.99
C LYS A 161 10.25 10.03 1.81
N ASN A 162 9.77 9.41 2.88
CA ASN A 162 9.38 8.00 2.92
C ASN A 162 7.86 7.81 3.06
N VAL A 163 7.10 8.90 3.10
CA VAL A 163 5.65 8.87 3.26
C VAL A 163 4.97 9.52 2.05
N MET A 164 4.09 8.76 1.40
CA MET A 164 3.22 9.24 0.34
C MET A 164 1.84 9.57 0.93
N VAL A 165 1.34 10.77 0.65
CA VAL A 165 0.00 11.21 1.03
C VAL A 165 -1.00 10.75 -0.03
N SER A 166 -2.05 10.08 0.40
CA SER A 166 -3.12 9.53 -0.43
C SER A 166 -4.48 9.68 0.26
N THR A 167 -5.56 9.45 -0.46
CA THR A 167 -6.91 9.51 0.14
C THR A 167 -7.55 8.15 0.31
N ASP A 168 -7.25 7.22 -0.57
CA ASP A 168 -8.02 5.98 -0.79
C ASP A 168 -9.55 6.25 -0.84
N GLY A 169 -9.91 7.34 -1.52
CA GLY A 169 -11.23 7.98 -1.48
C GLY A 169 -12.31 7.30 -2.33
N GLY A 170 -12.09 6.06 -2.77
CA GLY A 170 -13.06 5.33 -3.60
C GLY A 170 -14.20 4.64 -2.85
N GLN A 171 -14.16 4.60 -1.53
CA GLN A 171 -15.22 3.98 -0.72
C GLN A 171 -16.37 4.94 -0.50
N VAL A 172 -17.60 4.38 -0.49
CA VAL A 172 -18.86 5.15 -0.34
C VAL A 172 -18.92 5.91 0.99
N GLU A 173 -18.27 5.38 2.02
CA GLU A 173 -18.24 5.99 3.35
C GLU A 173 -17.28 7.17 3.46
N ASN A 174 -16.23 7.21 2.64
CA ASN A 174 -15.23 8.26 2.70
C ASN A 174 -15.73 9.55 2.02
N PRO A 175 -15.20 10.72 2.39
CA PRO A 175 -15.45 11.95 1.66
C PRO A 175 -15.00 11.84 0.21
N PHE A 176 -15.54 12.69 -0.66
CA PHE A 176 -15.06 12.79 -2.03
C PHE A 176 -13.57 13.10 -2.05
N TRP A 177 -12.83 12.47 -2.93
CA TRP A 177 -11.36 12.41 -2.85
C TRP A 177 -10.68 13.79 -2.91
N GLU A 178 -11.22 14.76 -3.67
CA GLU A 178 -10.65 16.11 -3.71
C GLU A 178 -10.80 16.82 -2.36
N ALA A 179 -11.99 16.74 -1.75
CA ALA A 179 -12.24 17.34 -0.44
C ALA A 179 -11.41 16.65 0.66
N ALA A 180 -11.21 15.35 0.57
CA ALA A 180 -10.35 14.59 1.48
C ALA A 180 -8.89 15.03 1.36
N LEU A 181 -8.38 15.18 0.13
CA LEU A 181 -7.01 15.61 -0.12
C LEU A 181 -6.78 17.05 0.34
N GLU A 182 -7.70 17.96 0.05
CA GLU A 182 -7.66 19.35 0.53
C GLU A 182 -7.57 19.41 2.05
N GLN A 183 -8.45 18.69 2.76
CA GLN A 183 -8.43 18.61 4.22
C GLN A 183 -7.12 18.04 4.76
N TYR A 184 -6.55 17.03 4.09
CA TYR A 184 -5.29 16.43 4.49
C TYR A 184 -4.14 17.44 4.35
N ILE A 185 -4.03 18.09 3.20
CA ILE A 185 -3.01 19.11 2.94
C ILE A 185 -3.12 20.26 3.95
N GLN A 186 -4.33 20.77 4.19
CA GLN A 186 -4.55 21.83 5.16
C GLN A 186 -4.16 21.40 6.58
N TYR A 187 -4.56 20.18 6.97
CA TYR A 187 -4.18 19.65 8.29
C TYR A 187 -2.66 19.59 8.47
N LEU A 188 -1.91 19.12 7.49
CA LEU A 188 -0.45 19.06 7.54
C LEU A 188 0.17 20.45 7.65
N ALA A 189 -0.32 21.42 6.87
CA ALA A 189 0.14 22.81 6.92
C ALA A 189 -0.13 23.44 8.29
N ASP A 190 -1.32 23.26 8.86
CA ASP A 190 -1.70 23.77 10.19
C ASP A 190 -0.84 23.16 11.32
N HIS A 191 -0.24 21.99 11.08
CA HIS A 191 0.64 21.30 12.04
C HIS A 191 2.13 21.43 11.73
N GLY A 192 2.51 22.43 10.91
CA GLY A 192 3.91 22.83 10.73
C GLY A 192 4.69 22.03 9.69
N ILE A 193 4.03 21.22 8.86
CA ILE A 193 4.66 20.61 7.69
C ILE A 193 4.75 21.68 6.59
N SER A 194 5.95 21.91 6.06
CA SER A 194 6.17 22.95 5.05
C SER A 194 5.52 22.62 3.70
N GLU A 195 5.25 23.66 2.90
CA GLU A 195 4.71 23.51 1.54
C GLU A 195 5.61 22.60 0.68
N GLU A 196 6.94 22.75 0.77
CA GLU A 196 7.89 21.89 0.06
C GLU A 196 7.75 20.41 0.46
N GLN A 197 7.61 20.12 1.75
CA GLN A 197 7.40 18.76 2.25
C GLN A 197 6.06 18.18 1.79
N ILE A 198 5.01 18.98 1.85
CA ILE A 198 3.68 18.59 1.37
C ILE A 198 3.73 18.28 -0.12
N PHE A 199 4.33 19.18 -0.93
CA PHE A 199 4.50 18.97 -2.37
C PHE A 199 5.28 17.68 -2.66
N TYR A 200 6.34 17.42 -1.91
CA TYR A 200 7.12 16.18 -2.06
C TYR A 200 6.27 14.93 -1.84
N MET A 201 5.48 14.90 -0.76
CA MET A 201 4.62 13.76 -0.40
C MET A 201 3.42 13.58 -1.31
N THR A 202 2.91 14.65 -1.92
CA THR A 202 1.69 14.64 -2.75
C THR A 202 1.98 14.59 -4.24
N HIS A 203 3.22 14.86 -4.68
CA HIS A 203 3.57 14.98 -6.10
C HIS A 203 4.88 14.27 -6.46
N GLU A 204 6.01 14.60 -5.82
CA GLU A 204 7.32 14.10 -6.22
C GLU A 204 7.47 12.58 -6.06
N ILE A 205 6.96 12.02 -4.95
CA ILE A 205 6.98 10.57 -4.71
C ILE A 205 6.20 9.86 -5.80
N GLN A 206 4.97 10.29 -6.10
CA GLN A 206 4.10 9.69 -7.09
C GLN A 206 4.72 9.77 -8.49
N THR A 207 5.26 10.93 -8.85
CA THR A 207 5.96 11.16 -10.14
C THR A 207 7.11 10.18 -10.31
N ARG A 208 7.96 10.04 -9.29
CA ARG A 208 9.09 9.09 -9.29
C ARG A 208 8.63 7.64 -9.36
N LEU A 209 7.62 7.25 -8.59
CA LEU A 209 7.10 5.87 -8.57
C LEU A 209 6.51 5.48 -9.94
N LEU A 210 5.83 6.39 -10.61
CA LEU A 210 5.12 6.15 -11.86
C LEU A 210 5.96 6.39 -13.12
N ASN A 211 7.20 6.88 -12.97
CA ASN A 211 8.10 7.27 -14.08
C ASN A 211 7.46 8.34 -14.98
N LEU A 212 7.05 9.48 -14.41
CA LEU A 212 6.44 10.63 -15.10
C LEU A 212 7.43 11.77 -15.29
#